data_ad934a808ea81f6b5e2aa6fd09651e68
#
_entry.id   ad934a808ea81f6b5e2aa6fd09651e68
#
_cell.length_a   1.000
_cell.length_b   1.000
_cell.length_c   1.000
_cell.angle_alpha   90.00
_cell.angle_beta   90.00
_cell.angle_gamma   90.00
#
_symmetry.space_group_name_H-M   'P 1'
#
loop_
_entity.id
_entity.type
_entity.pdbx_description
1 polymer ?
#
loop_
_entity_poly.entity_id
_entity_poly.type
_entity_poly.pdbx_seq_one_letter_code
_entity_poly.pdbx_strand_id
1 'polypeptide(L)'
;MKTFDQTHQEEFLSLLEELCRIPAPSGQEDARASYIQNWILQKCSLNAVIDEAKNVLVPINCQDSRAITLLMAHTDTVFPDTTPMPVLRTNTRITSPGVGDDTACVAMLMLLLKYRKQDFYDSQKSFLFAFNSCEEGLGNLKGCRQIMNDYEKRIAQVISFDGGVAGICNHAVGSLRYQVSLHTKGGHSYNDFGNENAIHAMSRLIAALYELEVPSTGRNTYNVGTINGGTSVNTIAQSCCCLFEYRSDLRENLAEMDAFFHSTLDAFSQSHPRIRLEWELVGKRPCTGDVNPNAQQALTNLALDSITRIGGSVPVVSSGSTDCNIPLSLGIPAICFGGLMGDGVHTREEYVSIPSLMLEARIIEDFLENLI
;
A
#
# COMPACT_ATOMS: atom_id res chain seq x y z
N MET A 1 30.77 -10.02 -3.89
CA MET A 1 30.94 -9.01 -2.81
C MET A 1 29.53 -8.66 -2.35
N LYS A 2 29.21 -8.74 -1.07
CA LYS A 2 27.85 -8.42 -0.59
C LYS A 2 27.66 -6.92 -0.58
N THR A 3 26.54 -6.45 -1.13
CA THR A 3 26.21 -5.01 -1.23
C THR A 3 26.01 -4.39 0.15
N PHE A 4 25.34 -5.12 1.04
CA PHE A 4 24.96 -4.61 2.37
C PHE A 4 25.90 -5.15 3.47
N ASP A 5 27.20 -4.90 3.27
CA ASP A 5 28.22 -5.04 4.30
C ASP A 5 28.49 -3.68 4.98
N GLN A 6 29.41 -3.65 5.92
CA GLN A 6 29.79 -2.40 6.61
C GLN A 6 30.35 -1.32 5.67
N THR A 7 30.81 -1.69 4.48
CA THR A 7 31.43 -0.76 3.53
C THR A 7 30.42 0.21 2.92
N HIS A 8 29.19 -0.23 2.69
CA HIS A 8 28.14 0.59 2.05
C HIS A 8 27.08 1.09 3.02
N GLN A 9 27.20 0.76 4.31
CA GLN A 9 26.21 1.16 5.32
C GLN A 9 26.00 2.68 5.35
N GLU A 10 27.05 3.48 5.32
CA GLU A 10 26.93 4.94 5.40
C GLU A 10 26.25 5.53 4.16
N GLU A 11 26.54 4.96 2.98
CA GLU A 11 25.86 5.37 1.75
C GLU A 11 24.37 5.04 1.81
N PHE A 12 24.02 3.86 2.33
CA PHE A 12 22.63 3.45 2.49
C PHE A 12 21.87 4.39 3.43
N LEU A 13 22.46 4.68 4.59
CA LEU A 13 21.81 5.55 5.58
C LEU A 13 21.69 6.99 5.05
N SER A 14 22.69 7.50 4.32
CA SER A 14 22.63 8.82 3.71
C SER A 14 21.57 8.90 2.61
N LEU A 15 21.46 7.90 1.75
CA LEU A 15 20.43 7.83 0.72
C LEU A 15 19.02 7.78 1.34
N LEU A 16 18.84 6.97 2.39
CA LEU A 16 17.59 6.91 3.12
C LEU A 16 17.19 8.26 3.71
N GLU A 17 18.14 8.97 4.35
CA GLU A 17 17.88 10.31 4.88
C GLU A 17 17.53 11.32 3.78
N GLU A 18 18.18 11.25 2.61
CA GLU A 18 17.87 12.11 1.47
C GLU A 18 16.44 11.87 0.97
N LEU A 19 16.05 10.61 0.78
CA LEU A 19 14.69 10.24 0.37
C LEU A 19 13.62 10.65 1.38
N CYS A 20 13.86 10.43 2.68
CA CYS A 20 12.92 10.84 3.74
C CYS A 20 12.64 12.34 3.74
N ARG A 21 13.62 13.18 3.36
CA ARG A 21 13.43 14.63 3.29
C ARG A 21 12.55 15.08 2.13
N ILE A 22 12.35 14.22 1.11
CA ILE A 22 11.52 14.56 -0.05
C ILE A 22 10.08 14.13 0.24
N PRO A 23 9.15 15.06 0.45
CA PRO A 23 7.76 14.71 0.72
C PRO A 23 7.14 14.02 -0.49
N ALA A 24 6.30 13.02 -0.22
CA ALA A 24 5.60 12.26 -1.25
C ALA A 24 4.22 11.81 -0.76
N PRO A 25 3.26 12.73 -0.53
CA PRO A 25 1.88 12.34 -0.27
C PRO A 25 1.34 11.51 -1.43
N SER A 26 0.50 10.51 -1.15
CA SER A 26 -0.14 9.71 -2.21
C SER A 26 -0.79 10.59 -3.29
N GLY A 27 -0.39 10.39 -4.53
CA GLY A 27 -0.80 11.20 -5.69
C GLY A 27 0.05 12.46 -5.93
N GLN A 28 1.04 12.77 -5.10
CA GLN A 28 1.94 13.94 -5.22
C GLN A 28 3.42 13.54 -5.16
N GLU A 29 3.78 12.39 -5.72
CA GLU A 29 5.12 11.79 -5.66
C GLU A 29 6.12 12.40 -6.66
N ASP A 30 5.74 13.39 -7.46
CA ASP A 30 6.55 13.94 -8.58
C ASP A 30 7.99 14.27 -8.20
N ALA A 31 8.20 14.89 -7.03
CA ALA A 31 9.52 15.29 -6.58
C ALA A 31 10.40 14.06 -6.24
N ARG A 32 9.83 13.07 -5.55
CA ARG A 32 10.52 11.83 -5.17
C ARG A 32 10.79 10.96 -6.40
N ALA A 33 9.82 10.82 -7.31
CA ALA A 33 9.99 10.10 -8.58
C ALA A 33 11.12 10.72 -9.43
N SER A 34 11.15 12.05 -9.57
CA SER A 34 12.21 12.76 -10.29
C SER A 34 13.58 12.57 -9.64
N TYR A 35 13.66 12.60 -8.30
CA TYR A 35 14.89 12.32 -7.57
C TYR A 35 15.41 10.91 -7.85
N ILE A 36 14.55 9.89 -7.72
CA ILE A 36 14.89 8.48 -7.95
C ILE A 36 15.37 8.27 -9.39
N GLN A 37 14.64 8.79 -10.38
CA GLN A 37 15.01 8.71 -11.80
C GLN A 37 16.42 9.30 -12.05
N ASN A 38 16.67 10.51 -11.56
CA ASN A 38 17.97 11.19 -11.73
C ASN A 38 19.10 10.44 -11.01
N TRP A 39 18.84 9.93 -9.81
CA TRP A 39 19.82 9.17 -9.05
C TRP A 39 20.21 7.87 -9.78
N ILE A 40 19.22 7.13 -10.30
CA ILE A 40 19.45 5.90 -11.08
C ILE A 40 20.26 6.21 -12.34
N LEU A 41 19.94 7.26 -13.07
CA LEU A 41 20.69 7.68 -14.24
C LEU A 41 22.15 8.00 -13.89
N GLN A 42 22.37 8.79 -12.85
CA GLN A 42 23.71 9.28 -12.48
C GLN A 42 24.57 8.23 -11.78
N LYS A 43 23.99 7.41 -10.90
CA LYS A 43 24.75 6.47 -10.06
C LYS A 43 24.76 5.04 -10.61
N CYS A 44 23.75 4.66 -11.37
CA CYS A 44 23.67 3.32 -11.97
C CYS A 44 23.97 3.33 -13.47
N SER A 45 23.96 4.48 -14.16
CA SER A 45 24.03 4.58 -15.61
C SER A 45 22.93 3.72 -16.29
N LEU A 46 21.73 3.72 -15.72
CA LEU A 46 20.54 3.06 -16.23
C LEU A 46 19.50 4.09 -16.62
N ASN A 47 18.73 3.79 -17.67
CA ASN A 47 17.55 4.58 -18.00
C ASN A 47 16.38 4.13 -17.13
N ALA A 48 15.76 5.10 -16.47
CA ALA A 48 14.51 4.92 -15.75
C ALA A 48 13.42 5.77 -16.42
N VAL A 49 12.23 5.23 -16.54
CA VAL A 49 11.06 5.89 -17.13
C VAL A 49 10.06 6.21 -16.03
N ILE A 50 9.54 7.44 -16.00
CA ILE A 50 8.41 7.79 -15.15
C ILE A 50 7.15 7.63 -16.00
N ASP A 51 6.20 6.78 -15.55
CA ASP A 51 4.93 6.57 -16.22
C ASP A 51 3.85 7.59 -15.81
N GLU A 52 2.65 7.46 -16.36
CA GLU A 52 1.53 8.38 -16.09
C GLU A 52 1.03 8.30 -14.63
N ALA A 53 1.28 7.19 -13.94
CA ALA A 53 0.96 7.04 -12.53
C ALA A 53 2.09 7.51 -11.61
N LYS A 54 3.22 8.00 -12.17
CA LYS A 54 4.44 8.45 -11.47
C LYS A 54 5.31 7.30 -10.92
N ASN A 55 5.12 6.08 -11.38
CA ASN A 55 6.04 5.00 -11.10
C ASN A 55 7.38 5.27 -11.81
N VAL A 56 8.49 4.99 -11.14
CA VAL A 56 9.81 5.00 -11.75
C VAL A 56 10.18 3.56 -12.12
N LEU A 57 10.28 3.28 -13.41
CA LEU A 57 10.45 1.94 -13.96
C LEU A 57 11.83 1.74 -14.55
N VAL A 58 12.53 0.66 -14.15
CA VAL A 58 13.85 0.29 -14.66
C VAL A 58 13.80 -1.14 -15.21
N PRO A 59 13.64 -1.32 -16.55
CA PRO A 59 13.62 -2.62 -17.19
C PRO A 59 15.04 -3.18 -17.39
N ILE A 60 15.26 -4.45 -17.03
CA ILE A 60 16.46 -5.20 -17.30
C ILE A 60 16.09 -6.47 -18.07
N ASN A 61 16.64 -6.67 -19.25
CA ASN A 61 16.37 -7.79 -20.18
C ASN A 61 14.86 -7.97 -20.53
N CYS A 62 14.08 -6.87 -20.51
CA CYS A 62 12.62 -6.96 -20.67
C CYS A 62 12.12 -6.90 -22.11
N GLN A 63 12.94 -6.67 -23.14
CA GLN A 63 12.49 -6.27 -24.49
C GLN A 63 11.41 -7.21 -25.06
N ASP A 64 11.66 -8.49 -25.24
CA ASP A 64 10.71 -9.45 -25.79
C ASP A 64 10.22 -10.49 -24.79
N SER A 65 10.49 -10.29 -23.51
CA SER A 65 10.17 -11.26 -22.46
C SER A 65 8.67 -11.30 -22.16
N ARG A 66 8.18 -12.54 -21.96
CA ARG A 66 6.85 -12.82 -21.41
C ARG A 66 6.92 -13.47 -20.02
N ALA A 67 8.07 -13.38 -19.36
CA ALA A 67 8.30 -13.93 -18.02
C ALA A 67 9.10 -12.92 -17.18
N ILE A 68 8.54 -11.73 -17.01
CA ILE A 68 9.15 -10.64 -16.23
C ILE A 68 8.87 -10.88 -14.76
N THR A 69 9.90 -10.81 -13.94
CA THR A 69 9.78 -10.67 -12.48
C THR A 69 9.69 -9.18 -12.14
N LEU A 70 8.59 -8.75 -11.54
CA LEU A 70 8.42 -7.39 -11.03
C LEU A 70 8.94 -7.32 -9.59
N LEU A 71 9.86 -6.40 -9.34
CA LEU A 71 10.42 -6.08 -8.02
C LEU A 71 10.01 -4.65 -7.68
N MET A 72 9.28 -4.43 -6.59
CA MET A 72 8.70 -3.12 -6.31
C MET A 72 8.82 -2.73 -4.84
N ALA A 73 8.85 -1.40 -4.62
CA ALA A 73 8.74 -0.73 -3.33
C ALA A 73 8.02 0.60 -3.55
N HIS A 74 7.10 0.97 -2.65
CA HIS A 74 6.31 2.16 -2.87
C HIS A 74 6.99 3.45 -2.40
N THR A 75 6.71 4.54 -3.09
CA THR A 75 7.36 5.83 -2.87
C THR A 75 6.51 6.83 -2.09
N ASP A 76 5.22 6.60 -2.00
CA ASP A 76 4.31 7.49 -1.28
C ASP A 76 4.29 7.22 0.23
N THR A 77 3.71 8.16 0.96
CA THR A 77 3.49 8.06 2.41
C THR A 77 2.09 8.55 2.76
N VAL A 78 1.55 8.11 3.90
CA VAL A 78 0.25 8.56 4.41
C VAL A 78 0.22 10.05 4.80
N PHE A 79 1.37 10.72 4.86
CA PHE A 79 1.48 12.09 5.35
C PHE A 79 1.16 13.11 4.26
N PRO A 80 0.32 14.13 4.55
CA PRO A 80 -0.09 15.12 3.55
C PRO A 80 0.94 16.25 3.35
N ASP A 81 2.14 16.14 3.92
CA ASP A 81 3.16 17.18 3.89
C ASP A 81 3.74 17.36 2.49
N THR A 82 3.81 18.61 2.06
CA THR A 82 4.41 19.04 0.79
C THR A 82 5.73 19.81 0.99
N THR A 83 6.20 19.92 2.23
CA THR A 83 7.48 20.53 2.61
C THR A 83 8.41 19.45 3.18
N PRO A 84 9.74 19.66 3.16
CA PRO A 84 10.69 18.69 3.66
C PRO A 84 10.37 18.22 5.08
N MET A 85 10.35 16.90 5.25
CA MET A 85 10.05 16.26 6.54
C MET A 85 11.30 16.17 7.43
N PRO A 86 11.11 16.19 8.77
CA PRO A 86 12.23 16.07 9.70
C PRO A 86 12.84 14.66 9.64
N VAL A 87 14.16 14.59 9.68
CA VAL A 87 14.92 13.35 9.78
C VAL A 87 15.89 13.47 10.95
N LEU A 88 15.80 12.55 11.88
CA LEU A 88 16.70 12.48 13.04
C LEU A 88 17.42 11.13 13.04
N ARG A 89 18.73 11.16 12.86
CA ARG A 89 19.60 9.99 12.94
C ARG A 89 20.37 9.97 14.26
N THR A 90 20.39 8.83 14.89
CA THR A 90 21.25 8.49 16.03
C THR A 90 22.19 7.33 15.64
N ASN A 91 23.03 6.87 16.56
CA ASN A 91 23.89 5.70 16.29
C ASN A 91 23.11 4.39 16.11
N THR A 92 21.85 4.33 16.53
CA THR A 92 21.06 3.08 16.57
C THR A 92 19.77 3.13 15.76
N ARG A 93 19.28 4.31 15.38
CA ARG A 93 18.00 4.45 14.66
C ARG A 93 17.95 5.70 13.80
N ILE A 94 17.06 5.66 12.81
CA ILE A 94 16.62 6.82 12.03
C ILE A 94 15.13 7.00 12.30
N THR A 95 14.73 8.22 12.67
CA THR A 95 13.35 8.63 12.91
C THR A 95 12.94 9.62 11.84
N SER A 96 11.90 9.30 11.10
CA SER A 96 11.26 10.19 10.11
C SER A 96 9.90 9.60 9.72
N PRO A 97 8.88 10.40 9.45
CA PRO A 97 7.61 9.91 8.89
C PRO A 97 7.85 9.12 7.59
N GLY A 98 7.31 7.89 7.49
CA GLY A 98 7.45 7.02 6.32
C GLY A 98 8.87 6.46 6.10
N VAL A 99 9.71 6.42 7.13
CA VAL A 99 11.10 5.91 6.99
C VAL A 99 11.14 4.42 6.79
N GLY A 100 10.26 3.68 7.46
CA GLY A 100 10.13 2.22 7.37
C GLY A 100 9.12 1.82 6.29
N ASP A 101 8.06 2.56 6.20
CA ASP A 101 6.92 2.36 5.31
C ASP A 101 6.89 3.48 4.24
N ASP A 102 7.49 3.32 3.08
CA ASP A 102 8.33 2.21 2.60
C ASP A 102 9.68 2.74 2.07
N THR A 103 10.09 3.97 2.54
CA THR A 103 11.29 4.67 2.02
C THR A 103 12.57 3.82 2.15
N ALA A 104 12.65 2.97 3.17
CA ALA A 104 13.82 2.12 3.39
C ALA A 104 13.99 1.07 2.29
N CYS A 105 12.90 0.40 1.85
CA CYS A 105 12.95 -0.57 0.77
C CYS A 105 13.24 0.11 -0.59
N VAL A 106 12.71 1.32 -0.81
CA VAL A 106 13.11 2.15 -1.97
C VAL A 106 14.63 2.35 -2.00
N ALA A 107 15.23 2.79 -0.88
CA ALA A 107 16.68 2.98 -0.81
C ALA A 107 17.48 1.68 -1.03
N MET A 108 16.99 0.55 -0.49
CA MET A 108 17.60 -0.76 -0.70
C MET A 108 17.61 -1.16 -2.16
N LEU A 109 16.48 -1.07 -2.87
CA LEU A 109 16.38 -1.40 -4.29
C LEU A 109 17.25 -0.49 -5.16
N MET A 110 17.35 0.80 -4.84
CA MET A 110 18.23 1.73 -5.54
C MET A 110 19.71 1.30 -5.41
N LEU A 111 20.16 0.92 -4.21
CA LEU A 111 21.54 0.45 -4.02
C LEU A 111 21.81 -0.92 -4.67
N LEU A 112 20.84 -1.82 -4.66
CA LEU A 112 20.93 -3.09 -5.40
C LEU A 112 21.12 -2.84 -6.90
N LEU A 113 20.37 -1.94 -7.48
CA LEU A 113 20.58 -1.52 -8.88
C LEU A 113 21.98 -0.95 -9.09
N LYS A 114 22.50 -0.15 -8.17
CA LYS A 114 23.85 0.41 -8.30
C LYS A 114 24.94 -0.66 -8.30
N TYR A 115 24.87 -1.60 -7.37
CA TYR A 115 25.98 -2.53 -7.12
C TYR A 115 25.80 -3.91 -7.78
N ARG A 116 24.56 -4.33 -8.07
CA ARG A 116 24.25 -5.69 -8.53
C ARG A 116 23.59 -5.73 -9.92
N LYS A 117 23.43 -4.59 -10.61
CA LYS A 117 22.80 -4.57 -11.95
C LYS A 117 23.40 -5.58 -12.93
N GLN A 118 24.72 -5.80 -12.85
CA GLN A 118 25.42 -6.73 -13.75
C GLN A 118 24.95 -8.17 -13.54
N ASP A 119 24.70 -8.58 -12.28
CA ASP A 119 24.21 -9.92 -11.97
C ASP A 119 22.84 -10.16 -12.60
N PHE A 120 21.96 -9.13 -12.58
CA PHE A 120 20.65 -9.18 -13.24
C PHE A 120 20.78 -9.28 -14.77
N TYR A 121 21.72 -8.55 -15.39
CA TYR A 121 21.97 -8.68 -16.82
C TYR A 121 22.53 -10.05 -17.18
N ASP A 122 23.48 -10.56 -16.42
CA ASP A 122 24.19 -11.82 -16.68
C ASP A 122 23.28 -13.05 -16.47
N SER A 123 22.26 -12.94 -15.61
CA SER A 123 21.26 -14.00 -15.39
C SER A 123 20.42 -14.31 -16.62
N GLN A 124 20.34 -13.39 -17.58
CA GLN A 124 19.47 -13.45 -18.76
C GLN A 124 17.97 -13.55 -18.44
N LYS A 125 17.57 -13.51 -17.15
CA LYS A 125 16.19 -13.37 -16.73
C LYS A 125 15.73 -11.93 -16.86
N SER A 126 14.44 -11.71 -16.91
CA SER A 126 13.84 -10.39 -17.12
C SER A 126 13.33 -9.84 -15.81
N PHE A 127 13.79 -8.65 -15.46
CA PHE A 127 13.40 -7.96 -14.23
C PHE A 127 12.87 -6.56 -14.56
N LEU A 128 11.77 -6.20 -13.95
CA LEU A 128 11.27 -4.83 -13.92
C LEU A 128 11.37 -4.32 -12.48
N PHE A 129 12.27 -3.39 -12.22
CA PHE A 129 12.29 -2.68 -10.96
C PHE A 129 11.30 -1.52 -11.04
N ALA A 130 10.44 -1.40 -10.05
CA ALA A 130 9.43 -0.36 -9.96
C ALA A 130 9.48 0.32 -8.58
N PHE A 131 9.67 1.64 -8.61
CA PHE A 131 9.44 2.49 -7.44
C PHE A 131 8.06 3.11 -7.65
N ASN A 132 7.06 2.43 -7.10
CA ASN A 132 5.67 2.70 -7.44
C ASN A 132 5.03 3.75 -6.53
N SER A 133 3.95 4.34 -7.04
CA SER A 133 3.18 5.40 -6.37
C SER A 133 1.87 4.90 -5.81
N CYS A 134 1.26 5.69 -4.92
CA CYS A 134 -0.13 5.53 -4.51
C CYS A 134 -0.45 4.15 -3.89
N GLU A 135 0.48 3.56 -3.12
CA GLU A 135 0.16 2.36 -2.32
C GLU A 135 -0.80 2.73 -1.20
N GLU A 136 -0.56 3.86 -0.54
CA GLU A 136 -1.18 4.22 0.71
C GLU A 136 -2.63 4.70 0.61
N GLY A 137 -3.40 4.36 1.63
CA GLY A 137 -4.70 4.93 1.91
C GLY A 137 -5.68 4.94 0.74
N LEU A 138 -6.06 6.13 0.30
CA LEU A 138 -6.93 6.37 -0.85
C LEU A 138 -6.17 6.47 -2.19
N GLY A 139 -4.85 6.29 -2.20
CA GLY A 139 -4.07 6.09 -3.43
C GLY A 139 -4.51 4.87 -4.22
N ASN A 140 -5.12 3.89 -3.53
CA ASN A 140 -5.87 2.77 -4.10
C ASN A 140 -5.03 1.90 -5.06
N LEU A 141 -3.73 1.77 -4.78
CA LEU A 141 -2.77 0.98 -5.56
C LEU A 141 -2.66 1.45 -7.02
N LYS A 142 -2.83 2.75 -7.26
CA LYS A 142 -2.87 3.31 -8.62
C LYS A 142 -1.59 3.01 -9.40
N GLY A 143 -0.43 3.11 -8.75
CA GLY A 143 0.86 2.79 -9.34
C GLY A 143 0.95 1.34 -9.80
N CYS A 144 0.67 0.40 -8.90
CA CYS A 144 0.66 -1.03 -9.22
C CYS A 144 -0.36 -1.38 -10.31
N ARG A 145 -1.57 -0.78 -10.28
CA ARG A 145 -2.58 -0.96 -11.33
C ARG A 145 -2.07 -0.53 -12.71
N GLN A 146 -1.39 0.61 -12.79
CA GLN A 146 -0.82 1.08 -14.05
C GLN A 146 0.24 0.11 -14.57
N ILE A 147 1.16 -0.33 -13.72
CA ILE A 147 2.18 -1.31 -14.10
C ILE A 147 1.53 -2.61 -14.60
N MET A 148 0.56 -3.14 -13.88
CA MET A 148 -0.12 -4.37 -14.28
C MET A 148 -0.95 -4.20 -15.55
N ASN A 149 -1.54 -3.03 -15.79
CA ASN A 149 -2.25 -2.73 -17.05
C ASN A 149 -1.29 -2.72 -18.26
N ASP A 150 -0.10 -2.16 -18.08
CA ASP A 150 0.89 -2.03 -19.16
C ASP A 150 1.67 -3.32 -19.43
N TYR A 151 1.89 -4.13 -18.39
CA TYR A 151 2.76 -5.31 -18.43
C TYR A 151 2.09 -6.64 -18.08
N GLU A 152 0.78 -6.68 -17.73
CA GLU A 152 0.08 -7.86 -17.18
C GLU A 152 0.45 -9.18 -17.87
N LYS A 153 0.33 -9.22 -19.20
CA LYS A 153 0.59 -10.43 -20.02
C LYS A 153 2.07 -10.83 -20.09
N ARG A 154 2.94 -10.06 -19.49
CA ARG A 154 4.39 -10.22 -19.48
C ARG A 154 4.94 -10.49 -18.09
N ILE A 155 4.21 -10.12 -17.03
CA ILE A 155 4.59 -10.37 -15.65
C ILE A 155 4.30 -11.82 -15.29
N ALA A 156 5.32 -12.53 -14.84
CA ALA A 156 5.22 -13.92 -14.38
C ALA A 156 5.06 -14.04 -12.87
N GLN A 157 5.65 -13.12 -12.12
CA GLN A 157 5.57 -13.04 -10.66
C GLN A 157 5.91 -11.64 -10.15
N VAL A 158 5.45 -11.33 -8.95
CA VAL A 158 5.66 -10.02 -8.31
C VAL A 158 6.21 -10.18 -6.90
N ILE A 159 7.21 -9.38 -6.57
CA ILE A 159 7.74 -9.23 -5.22
C ILE A 159 7.63 -7.76 -4.84
N SER A 160 6.83 -7.45 -3.84
CA SER A 160 6.78 -6.13 -3.21
C SER A 160 7.62 -6.19 -1.93
N PHE A 161 8.58 -5.30 -1.82
CA PHE A 161 9.35 -5.15 -0.61
C PHE A 161 8.69 -4.05 0.21
N ASP A 162 7.93 -4.46 1.21
CA ASP A 162 7.16 -3.59 2.07
C ASP A 162 6.82 -4.34 3.36
N GLY A 163 6.71 -3.65 4.46
CA GLY A 163 6.27 -4.20 5.72
C GLY A 163 7.26 -3.99 6.88
N GLY A 164 6.77 -4.26 8.07
CA GLY A 164 7.43 -3.94 9.31
C GLY A 164 8.30 -5.05 9.89
N VAL A 165 7.76 -6.15 10.31
CA VAL A 165 8.48 -7.22 11.03
C VAL A 165 8.56 -8.45 10.14
N ALA A 166 9.62 -9.26 10.33
CA ALA A 166 9.86 -10.48 9.57
C ALA A 166 8.59 -11.33 9.34
N GLY A 167 7.91 -11.05 8.25
CA GLY A 167 6.67 -11.70 7.84
C GLY A 167 6.59 -11.77 6.32
N ILE A 168 5.75 -12.64 5.83
CA ILE A 168 5.45 -12.74 4.39
C ILE A 168 3.94 -12.61 4.22
N CYS A 169 3.50 -11.60 3.47
CA CYS A 169 2.14 -11.51 3.00
C CYS A 169 2.06 -12.20 1.62
N ASN A 170 1.32 -13.30 1.53
CA ASN A 170 1.16 -14.07 0.31
C ASN A 170 -0.29 -14.27 -0.10
N HIS A 171 -1.21 -13.59 0.58
CA HIS A 171 -2.64 -13.63 0.32
C HIS A 171 -3.25 -12.22 0.50
N ALA A 172 -4.01 -11.76 -0.47
CA ALA A 172 -4.55 -10.41 -0.49
C ALA A 172 -5.86 -10.28 0.30
N VAL A 173 -5.87 -9.35 1.25
CA VAL A 173 -7.10 -8.88 1.90
C VAL A 173 -7.72 -7.79 1.04
N GLY A 174 -8.89 -8.07 0.47
CA GLY A 174 -9.64 -7.07 -0.28
C GLY A 174 -10.36 -6.07 0.61
N SER A 175 -10.65 -4.89 0.05
CA SER A 175 -11.44 -3.87 0.72
C SER A 175 -12.27 -3.05 -0.26
N LEU A 176 -13.45 -2.62 0.20
CA LEU A 176 -14.26 -1.60 -0.46
C LEU A 176 -14.46 -0.45 0.51
N ARG A 177 -14.26 0.77 0.01
CA ARG A 177 -14.31 2.00 0.80
C ARG A 177 -15.29 2.95 0.15
N TYR A 178 -16.28 3.39 0.89
CA TYR A 178 -17.34 4.26 0.42
C TYR A 178 -17.39 5.57 1.19
N GLN A 179 -17.55 6.65 0.47
CA GLN A 179 -18.03 7.91 1.03
C GLN A 179 -19.56 7.92 0.90
N VAL A 180 -20.26 8.10 2.02
CA VAL A 180 -21.71 8.24 2.05
C VAL A 180 -22.06 9.63 2.52
N SER A 181 -22.93 10.32 1.79
CA SER A 181 -23.34 11.70 2.07
C SER A 181 -24.86 11.81 2.17
N LEU A 182 -25.34 12.49 3.19
CA LEU A 182 -26.74 12.78 3.40
C LEU A 182 -26.97 14.30 3.32
N HIS A 183 -28.02 14.69 2.60
CA HIS A 183 -28.41 16.08 2.44
C HIS A 183 -29.88 16.27 2.81
N THR A 184 -30.17 17.32 3.58
CA THR A 184 -31.51 17.67 4.07
C THR A 184 -31.80 19.15 3.83
N LYS A 185 -33.05 19.58 4.11
CA LYS A 185 -33.42 21.00 4.07
C LYS A 185 -32.66 21.83 5.13
N GLY A 186 -32.41 21.24 6.32
CA GLY A 186 -31.85 21.94 7.46
C GLY A 186 -32.74 23.06 8.00
N GLY A 187 -32.14 24.06 8.68
CA GLY A 187 -32.85 25.24 9.17
C GLY A 187 -32.35 25.72 10.53
N HIS A 188 -33.08 26.70 11.09
CA HIS A 188 -32.85 27.22 12.44
C HIS A 188 -33.39 26.24 13.48
N SER A 189 -32.60 25.81 14.45
CA SER A 189 -32.95 24.74 15.40
C SER A 189 -34.25 24.96 16.17
N TYR A 190 -34.61 26.21 16.43
CA TYR A 190 -35.85 26.59 17.11
C TYR A 190 -37.01 26.85 16.14
N ASN A 191 -36.79 27.70 15.11
CA ASN A 191 -37.86 28.14 14.20
C ASN A 191 -38.30 27.05 13.23
N ASP A 192 -37.39 26.20 12.80
CA ASP A 192 -37.60 25.13 11.82
C ASP A 192 -37.62 23.75 12.49
N PHE A 193 -37.95 23.69 13.79
CA PHE A 193 -38.00 22.43 14.53
C PHE A 193 -38.95 21.44 13.87
N GLY A 194 -38.42 20.20 13.65
CA GLY A 194 -39.16 19.13 12.92
C GLY A 194 -38.63 18.90 11.50
N ASN A 195 -37.76 19.76 10.99
CA ASN A 195 -37.00 19.44 9.76
C ASN A 195 -36.02 18.28 10.01
N GLU A 196 -35.72 17.53 8.92
CA GLU A 196 -34.72 16.46 8.97
C GLU A 196 -33.33 17.05 9.27
N ASN A 197 -32.61 16.38 10.17
CA ASN A 197 -31.23 16.72 10.54
C ASN A 197 -30.28 15.67 9.95
N ALA A 198 -29.34 16.08 9.09
CA ALA A 198 -28.43 15.19 8.40
C ALA A 198 -27.49 14.42 9.36
N ILE A 199 -27.08 15.02 10.48
CA ILE A 199 -26.26 14.32 11.48
C ILE A 199 -27.06 13.22 12.17
N HIS A 200 -28.32 13.52 12.59
CA HIS A 200 -29.17 12.52 13.19
C HIS A 200 -29.52 11.40 12.20
N ALA A 201 -29.80 11.75 10.94
CA ALA A 201 -30.02 10.77 9.88
C ALA A 201 -28.80 9.85 9.65
N MET A 202 -27.60 10.44 9.61
CA MET A 202 -26.35 9.69 9.45
C MET A 202 -26.10 8.75 10.64
N SER A 203 -26.38 9.17 11.86
CA SER A 203 -26.23 8.29 13.03
C SER A 203 -27.11 7.04 12.96
N ARG A 204 -28.33 7.19 12.43
CA ARG A 204 -29.26 6.05 12.20
C ARG A 204 -28.80 5.15 11.06
N LEU A 205 -28.28 5.72 9.97
CA LEU A 205 -27.73 4.95 8.88
C LEU A 205 -26.48 4.16 9.34
N ILE A 206 -25.58 4.78 10.10
CA ILE A 206 -24.43 4.09 10.69
C ILE A 206 -24.89 2.95 11.59
N ALA A 207 -25.88 3.17 12.46
CA ALA A 207 -26.42 2.10 13.29
C ALA A 207 -26.94 0.92 12.46
N ALA A 208 -27.64 1.21 11.35
CA ALA A 208 -28.13 0.16 10.44
C ALA A 208 -26.99 -0.58 9.72
N LEU A 209 -25.91 0.12 9.32
CA LEU A 209 -24.72 -0.52 8.73
C LEU A 209 -23.99 -1.41 9.74
N TYR A 210 -24.05 -1.10 11.03
CA TYR A 210 -23.44 -1.88 12.10
C TYR A 210 -24.26 -3.12 12.53
N GLU A 211 -25.45 -3.32 11.93
CA GLU A 211 -26.20 -4.59 12.03
C GLU A 211 -25.65 -5.68 11.07
N LEU A 212 -24.58 -5.39 10.32
CA LEU A 212 -23.92 -6.36 9.45
C LEU A 212 -23.38 -7.54 10.28
N GLU A 213 -23.96 -8.71 10.07
CA GLU A 213 -23.40 -9.97 10.53
C GLU A 213 -22.32 -10.41 9.54
N VAL A 214 -21.07 -10.31 9.96
CA VAL A 214 -19.94 -10.71 9.11
C VAL A 214 -19.94 -12.22 8.86
N PRO A 215 -19.59 -12.68 7.65
CA PRO A 215 -19.45 -14.10 7.37
C PRO A 215 -18.54 -14.81 8.36
N SER A 216 -18.84 -16.06 8.71
CA SER A 216 -18.13 -16.83 9.73
C SER A 216 -16.81 -17.45 9.23
N THR A 217 -16.59 -17.48 7.91
CA THR A 217 -15.36 -18.00 7.28
C THR A 217 -14.41 -16.85 6.97
N GLY A 218 -13.10 -17.10 7.07
CA GLY A 218 -12.08 -16.09 6.83
C GLY A 218 -12.08 -14.98 7.86
N ARG A 219 -11.31 -13.92 7.57
CA ARG A 219 -11.27 -12.72 8.42
C ARG A 219 -12.05 -11.59 7.74
N ASN A 220 -13.11 -11.12 8.40
CA ASN A 220 -14.00 -10.09 7.90
C ASN A 220 -14.07 -8.94 8.90
N THR A 221 -14.01 -7.71 8.41
CA THR A 221 -14.07 -6.51 9.27
C THR A 221 -14.80 -5.39 8.54
N TYR A 222 -15.38 -4.46 9.29
CA TYR A 222 -15.90 -3.21 8.78
C TYR A 222 -15.69 -2.07 9.79
N ASN A 223 -15.71 -0.83 9.29
CA ASN A 223 -15.47 0.34 10.12
C ASN A 223 -16.04 1.62 9.50
N VAL A 224 -16.56 2.53 10.34
CA VAL A 224 -16.73 3.94 9.99
C VAL A 224 -15.51 4.69 10.51
N GLY A 225 -14.63 5.13 9.60
CA GLY A 225 -13.37 5.77 9.96
C GLY A 225 -13.50 7.27 10.22
N THR A 226 -14.42 7.93 9.52
CA THR A 226 -14.66 9.38 9.67
C THR A 226 -16.13 9.71 9.59
N ILE A 227 -16.53 10.77 10.28
CA ILE A 227 -17.84 11.41 10.16
C ILE A 227 -17.69 12.94 10.27
N ASN A 228 -18.31 13.68 9.36
CA ASN A 228 -18.28 15.14 9.33
C ASN A 228 -19.65 15.69 8.99
N GLY A 229 -20.12 16.75 9.68
CA GLY A 229 -21.42 17.35 9.39
C GLY A 229 -21.77 18.53 10.28
N GLY A 230 -22.77 19.30 9.80
CA GLY A 230 -23.28 20.46 10.51
C GLY A 230 -22.36 21.69 10.44
N THR A 231 -22.82 22.80 10.98
CA THR A 231 -22.10 24.08 10.97
C THR A 231 -22.09 24.80 12.32
N SER A 232 -23.19 24.68 13.09
CA SER A 232 -23.35 25.36 14.38
C SER A 232 -24.37 24.64 15.25
N VAL A 233 -24.29 24.81 16.58
CA VAL A 233 -25.20 24.17 17.56
C VAL A 233 -26.67 24.59 17.39
N ASN A 234 -26.94 25.79 16.87
CA ASN A 234 -28.27 26.31 16.66
C ASN A 234 -28.81 26.15 15.23
N THR A 235 -28.14 25.31 14.41
CA THR A 235 -28.63 24.93 13.08
C THR A 235 -29.01 23.46 13.03
N ILE A 236 -30.07 23.13 12.29
CA ILE A 236 -30.40 21.78 11.86
C ILE A 236 -29.43 21.46 10.72
N ALA A 237 -28.61 20.44 10.87
CA ALA A 237 -27.56 20.11 9.91
C ALA A 237 -28.15 19.80 8.51
N GLN A 238 -27.66 20.53 7.49
CA GLN A 238 -28.06 20.32 6.09
C GLN A 238 -27.30 19.20 5.42
N SER A 239 -26.09 18.89 5.87
CA SER A 239 -25.26 17.85 5.31
C SER A 239 -24.49 17.09 6.38
N CYS A 240 -24.26 15.81 6.12
CA CYS A 240 -23.33 14.96 6.88
C CYS A 240 -22.76 13.92 5.97
N CYS A 241 -21.46 13.62 6.08
CA CYS A 241 -20.81 12.56 5.34
C CYS A 241 -19.99 11.66 6.27
N CYS A 242 -19.81 10.39 5.87
CA CYS A 242 -18.93 9.45 6.54
C CYS A 242 -18.11 8.66 5.51
N LEU A 243 -16.96 8.15 5.95
CA LEU A 243 -16.20 7.12 5.22
C LEU A 243 -16.43 5.78 5.91
N PHE A 244 -16.90 4.82 5.14
CA PHE A 244 -17.17 3.45 5.58
C PHE A 244 -16.32 2.48 4.77
N GLU A 245 -15.68 1.52 5.44
CA GLU A 245 -14.96 0.43 4.78
C GLU A 245 -15.38 -0.93 5.33
N TYR A 246 -15.25 -1.95 4.49
CA TYR A 246 -15.23 -3.35 4.90
C TYR A 246 -14.13 -4.08 4.17
N ARG A 247 -13.60 -5.12 4.82
CA ARG A 247 -12.47 -5.92 4.35
C ARG A 247 -12.76 -7.40 4.53
N SER A 248 -12.24 -8.20 3.60
CA SER A 248 -12.25 -9.65 3.69
C SER A 248 -11.03 -10.25 3.02
N ASP A 249 -10.56 -11.39 3.48
CA ASP A 249 -9.59 -12.23 2.80
C ASP A 249 -10.23 -13.16 1.75
N LEU A 250 -11.57 -13.21 1.67
CA LEU A 250 -12.34 -13.99 0.72
C LEU A 250 -13.21 -13.11 -0.19
N ARG A 251 -13.16 -13.36 -1.52
CA ARG A 251 -13.94 -12.62 -2.54
C ARG A 251 -15.44 -12.68 -2.29
N GLU A 252 -15.90 -13.87 -1.96
CA GLU A 252 -17.31 -14.18 -1.76
C GLU A 252 -17.86 -13.41 -0.58
N ASN A 253 -17.11 -13.36 0.52
CA ASN A 253 -17.49 -12.62 1.72
C ASN A 253 -17.50 -11.11 1.46
N LEU A 254 -16.50 -10.60 0.72
CA LEU A 254 -16.46 -9.19 0.35
C LEU A 254 -17.69 -8.80 -0.49
N ALA A 255 -18.12 -9.66 -1.41
CA ALA A 255 -19.31 -9.44 -2.23
C ALA A 255 -20.61 -9.52 -1.41
N GLU A 256 -20.69 -10.41 -0.41
CA GLU A 256 -21.83 -10.51 0.50
C GLU A 256 -21.98 -9.24 1.35
N MET A 257 -20.86 -8.76 1.91
CA MET A 257 -20.83 -7.52 2.69
C MET A 257 -21.19 -6.28 1.83
N ASP A 258 -20.78 -6.27 0.56
CA ASP A 258 -21.14 -5.24 -0.41
C ASP A 258 -22.65 -5.23 -0.71
N ALA A 259 -23.22 -6.39 -0.89
CA ALA A 259 -24.68 -6.53 -1.11
C ALA A 259 -25.47 -6.03 0.11
N PHE A 260 -25.04 -6.35 1.34
CA PHE A 260 -25.64 -5.82 2.56
C PHE A 260 -25.55 -4.30 2.63
N PHE A 261 -24.39 -3.72 2.35
CA PHE A 261 -24.17 -2.28 2.32
C PHE A 261 -25.20 -1.59 1.40
N HIS A 262 -25.26 -2.01 0.14
CA HIS A 262 -26.17 -1.42 -0.83
C HIS A 262 -27.64 -1.60 -0.46
N SER A 263 -28.04 -2.79 0.01
CA SER A 263 -29.42 -3.03 0.47
C SER A 263 -29.80 -2.15 1.66
N THR A 264 -28.87 -1.88 2.56
CA THR A 264 -29.08 -0.98 3.72
C THR A 264 -29.28 0.47 3.26
N LEU A 265 -28.48 0.96 2.29
CA LEU A 265 -28.65 2.30 1.73
C LEU A 265 -29.98 2.44 1.01
N ASP A 266 -30.41 1.44 0.26
CA ASP A 266 -31.70 1.42 -0.45
C ASP A 266 -32.89 1.46 0.53
N ALA A 267 -32.85 0.62 1.57
CA ALA A 267 -33.87 0.61 2.60
C ALA A 267 -33.96 1.93 3.37
N PHE A 268 -32.77 2.53 3.66
CA PHE A 268 -32.69 3.84 4.29
C PHE A 268 -33.33 4.93 3.40
N SER A 269 -33.00 4.97 2.11
CA SER A 269 -33.52 5.94 1.15
C SER A 269 -35.03 5.82 1.00
N GLN A 270 -35.60 4.61 0.93
CA GLN A 270 -37.03 4.35 0.85
C GLN A 270 -37.77 4.82 2.10
N SER A 271 -37.18 4.61 3.28
CA SER A 271 -37.79 5.01 4.55
C SER A 271 -37.64 6.50 4.86
N HIS A 272 -36.75 7.22 4.19
CA HIS A 272 -36.47 8.64 4.40
C HIS A 272 -36.50 9.45 3.09
N PRO A 273 -37.65 9.54 2.40
CA PRO A 273 -37.74 10.14 1.05
C PRO A 273 -37.43 11.65 0.98
N ARG A 274 -37.37 12.33 2.15
CA ARG A 274 -36.99 13.74 2.23
C ARG A 274 -35.46 13.97 2.40
N ILE A 275 -34.70 12.90 2.53
CA ILE A 275 -33.23 12.93 2.67
C ILE A 275 -32.63 12.47 1.35
N ARG A 276 -31.78 13.30 0.74
CA ARG A 276 -31.01 12.90 -0.42
C ARG A 276 -29.77 12.14 0.07
N LEU A 277 -29.70 10.86 -0.27
CA LEU A 277 -28.54 10.00 -0.02
C LEU A 277 -27.72 9.88 -1.29
N GLU A 278 -26.43 10.09 -1.17
CA GLU A 278 -25.42 9.89 -2.22
C GLU A 278 -24.30 9.03 -1.68
N TRP A 279 -23.72 8.21 -2.53
CA TRP A 279 -22.53 7.44 -2.18
C TRP A 279 -21.56 7.35 -3.35
N GLU A 280 -20.27 7.21 -3.04
CA GLU A 280 -19.19 7.08 -4.00
C GLU A 280 -18.24 5.99 -3.51
N LEU A 281 -17.79 5.11 -4.43
CA LEU A 281 -16.73 4.15 -4.17
C LEU A 281 -15.37 4.89 -4.29
N VAL A 282 -14.77 5.21 -3.16
CA VAL A 282 -13.51 5.98 -3.08
C VAL A 282 -12.26 5.10 -3.01
N GLY A 283 -12.44 3.79 -2.80
CA GLY A 283 -11.32 2.84 -2.80
C GLY A 283 -11.78 1.40 -3.01
N LYS A 284 -11.00 0.66 -3.80
CA LYS A 284 -11.24 -0.76 -4.07
C LYS A 284 -9.92 -1.50 -4.16
N ARG A 285 -9.64 -2.38 -3.20
CA ARG A 285 -8.52 -3.33 -3.26
C ARG A 285 -9.11 -4.74 -3.45
N PRO A 286 -8.70 -5.50 -4.46
CA PRO A 286 -9.26 -6.83 -4.70
C PRO A 286 -8.69 -7.87 -3.73
N CYS A 287 -9.44 -8.96 -3.50
CA CYS A 287 -8.92 -10.17 -2.86
C CYS A 287 -8.07 -10.99 -3.84
N THR A 288 -7.37 -12.00 -3.33
CA THR A 288 -6.68 -13.00 -4.14
C THR A 288 -7.64 -13.67 -5.13
N GLY A 289 -7.20 -13.77 -6.38
CA GLY A 289 -7.87 -14.49 -7.47
C GLY A 289 -7.43 -15.95 -7.60
N ASP A 290 -7.49 -16.48 -8.83
CA ASP A 290 -7.18 -17.89 -9.13
C ASP A 290 -5.67 -18.05 -9.42
N VAL A 291 -4.84 -17.83 -8.40
CA VAL A 291 -3.38 -17.99 -8.48
C VAL A 291 -3.01 -19.46 -8.48
N ASN A 292 -2.03 -19.84 -9.32
CA ASN A 292 -1.49 -21.21 -9.29
C ASN A 292 -0.85 -21.49 -7.92
N PRO A 293 -1.38 -22.45 -7.12
CA PRO A 293 -0.92 -22.66 -5.75
C PRO A 293 0.53 -23.15 -5.66
N ASN A 294 1.01 -23.93 -6.65
CA ASN A 294 2.39 -24.39 -6.63
C ASN A 294 3.38 -23.27 -6.92
N ALA A 295 3.06 -22.35 -7.85
CA ALA A 295 3.89 -21.20 -8.15
C ALA A 295 3.91 -20.22 -6.98
N GLN A 296 2.76 -19.97 -6.36
CA GLN A 296 2.65 -19.13 -5.16
C GLN A 296 3.45 -19.69 -3.99
N GLN A 297 3.34 -21.01 -3.75
CA GLN A 297 4.09 -21.68 -2.68
C GLN A 297 5.61 -21.69 -2.96
N ALA A 298 6.03 -21.88 -4.21
CA ALA A 298 7.45 -21.84 -4.57
C ALA A 298 8.07 -20.46 -4.29
N LEU A 299 7.35 -19.38 -4.67
CA LEU A 299 7.79 -18.02 -4.41
C LEU A 299 7.82 -17.72 -2.90
N THR A 300 6.80 -18.15 -2.15
CA THR A 300 6.74 -18.03 -0.70
C THR A 300 7.90 -18.75 -0.02
N ASN A 301 8.20 -19.97 -0.44
CA ASN A 301 9.30 -20.77 0.12
C ASN A 301 10.66 -20.11 -0.09
N LEU A 302 10.89 -19.49 -1.25
CA LEU A 302 12.12 -18.76 -1.53
C LEU A 302 12.35 -17.64 -0.52
N ALA A 303 11.31 -16.87 -0.18
CA ALA A 303 11.39 -15.84 0.85
C ALA A 303 11.57 -16.42 2.25
N LEU A 304 10.81 -17.50 2.58
CA LEU A 304 10.94 -18.24 3.85
C LEU A 304 12.39 -18.70 4.08
N ASP A 305 13.01 -19.27 3.06
CA ASP A 305 14.38 -19.80 3.14
C ASP A 305 15.39 -18.69 3.37
N SER A 306 15.28 -17.56 2.66
CA SER A 306 16.17 -16.43 2.82
C SER A 306 16.03 -15.74 4.18
N ILE A 307 14.79 -15.51 4.63
CA ILE A 307 14.53 -14.92 5.96
C ILE A 307 15.06 -15.85 7.06
N THR A 308 14.80 -17.15 6.96
CA THR A 308 15.24 -18.12 7.98
C THR A 308 16.76 -18.23 8.01
N ARG A 309 17.42 -18.28 6.85
CA ARG A 309 18.88 -18.43 6.72
C ARG A 309 19.63 -17.22 7.26
N ILE A 310 19.18 -16.01 6.91
CA ILE A 310 19.85 -14.76 7.26
C ILE A 310 19.30 -14.15 8.54
N GLY A 311 17.98 -14.19 8.76
CA GLY A 311 17.31 -13.64 9.92
C GLY A 311 17.34 -14.54 11.16
N GLY A 312 17.57 -15.84 10.98
CA GLY A 312 17.67 -16.81 12.07
C GLY A 312 16.34 -17.22 12.72
N SER A 313 15.20 -16.80 12.16
CA SER A 313 13.86 -17.19 12.63
C SER A 313 12.93 -17.46 11.44
N VAL A 314 11.97 -18.36 11.64
CA VAL A 314 10.93 -18.64 10.64
C VAL A 314 9.92 -17.50 10.66
N PRO A 315 9.70 -16.80 9.52
CA PRO A 315 8.72 -15.72 9.49
C PRO A 315 7.29 -16.23 9.53
N VAL A 316 6.36 -15.33 9.91
CA VAL A 316 4.94 -15.62 9.85
C VAL A 316 4.43 -15.38 8.42
N VAL A 317 3.75 -16.37 7.84
CA VAL A 317 3.02 -16.19 6.58
C VAL A 317 1.59 -15.76 6.90
N SER A 318 1.13 -14.68 6.30
CA SER A 318 -0.15 -14.07 6.62
C SER A 318 -0.85 -13.48 5.38
N SER A 319 -2.08 -13.05 5.57
CA SER A 319 -2.82 -12.22 4.62
C SER A 319 -2.69 -10.75 4.97
N GLY A 320 -2.65 -9.89 3.95
CA GLY A 320 -2.53 -8.44 4.12
C GLY A 320 -3.09 -7.67 2.93
N SER A 321 -3.09 -6.34 3.04
CA SER A 321 -3.52 -5.45 1.97
C SER A 321 -2.34 -4.60 1.55
N THR A 322 -1.72 -4.93 0.44
CA THR A 322 -0.50 -4.36 -0.11
C THR A 322 -0.64 -4.22 -1.63
N ASP A 323 0.39 -3.73 -2.31
CA ASP A 323 0.45 -3.73 -3.77
C ASP A 323 0.22 -5.12 -4.39
N CYS A 324 0.55 -6.19 -3.67
CA CYS A 324 0.31 -7.57 -4.12
C CYS A 324 -1.17 -7.92 -4.33
N ASN A 325 -2.10 -7.10 -3.82
CA ASN A 325 -3.53 -7.29 -4.10
C ASN A 325 -3.83 -7.33 -5.60
N ILE A 326 -3.16 -6.48 -6.39
CA ILE A 326 -3.44 -6.37 -7.82
C ILE A 326 -2.95 -7.62 -8.56
N PRO A 327 -1.65 -8.01 -8.54
CA PRO A 327 -1.21 -9.22 -9.25
C PRO A 327 -1.89 -10.49 -8.74
N LEU A 328 -2.07 -10.66 -7.42
CA LEU A 328 -2.79 -11.80 -6.87
C LEU A 328 -4.22 -11.90 -7.39
N SER A 329 -4.93 -10.78 -7.55
CA SER A 329 -6.30 -10.78 -8.09
C SER A 329 -6.37 -11.19 -9.58
N LEU A 330 -5.29 -10.99 -10.31
CA LEU A 330 -5.13 -11.38 -11.72
C LEU A 330 -4.61 -12.81 -11.90
N GLY A 331 -4.41 -13.56 -10.82
CA GLY A 331 -3.90 -14.92 -10.86
C GLY A 331 -2.38 -15.01 -11.00
N ILE A 332 -1.66 -13.91 -10.79
CA ILE A 332 -0.20 -13.85 -10.86
C ILE A 332 0.38 -14.08 -9.47
N PRO A 333 1.33 -15.04 -9.31
CA PRO A 333 2.00 -15.25 -8.03
C PRO A 333 2.66 -13.99 -7.51
N ALA A 334 2.39 -13.63 -6.26
CA ALA A 334 2.96 -12.43 -5.65
C ALA A 334 3.16 -12.59 -4.15
N ILE A 335 4.23 -12.01 -3.63
CA ILE A 335 4.51 -11.90 -2.20
C ILE A 335 4.94 -10.49 -1.85
N CYS A 336 4.58 -10.08 -0.64
CA CYS A 336 5.10 -8.89 -0.02
C CYS A 336 5.82 -9.29 1.27
N PHE A 337 7.06 -8.83 1.45
CA PHE A 337 7.82 -9.08 2.67
C PHE A 337 8.83 -7.98 2.94
N GLY A 338 9.03 -7.72 4.21
CA GLY A 338 10.07 -6.87 4.76
C GLY A 338 10.46 -7.37 6.14
N GLY A 339 11.53 -6.88 6.71
CA GLY A 339 12.04 -7.31 8.00
C GLY A 339 12.40 -6.15 8.93
N LEU A 340 11.91 -4.94 8.61
CA LEU A 340 12.24 -3.74 9.35
C LEU A 340 11.76 -3.84 10.80
N MET A 341 12.69 -3.74 11.73
CA MET A 341 12.38 -3.59 13.15
C MET A 341 12.39 -2.10 13.49
N GLY A 342 11.22 -1.58 13.78
CA GLY A 342 10.95 -0.21 14.15
C GLY A 342 9.59 -0.14 14.83
N ASP A 343 9.06 1.05 14.98
CA ASP A 343 7.74 1.29 15.53
C ASP A 343 7.19 2.63 15.04
N GLY A 344 5.92 2.88 15.34
CA GLY A 344 5.27 4.13 15.01
C GLY A 344 4.87 4.28 13.55
N VAL A 345 4.74 3.19 12.79
CA VAL A 345 4.24 3.22 11.39
C VAL A 345 2.96 4.05 11.31
N HIS A 346 2.87 4.92 10.29
CA HIS A 346 1.78 5.90 10.12
C HIS A 346 1.71 6.98 11.20
N THR A 347 2.77 7.17 12.00
CA THR A 347 2.89 8.31 12.93
C THR A 347 4.10 9.18 12.62
N ARG A 348 4.13 10.38 13.20
CA ARG A 348 5.26 11.31 13.05
C ARG A 348 6.53 10.85 13.75
N GLU A 349 6.40 9.92 14.67
CA GLU A 349 7.45 9.33 15.51
C GLU A 349 7.98 8.02 14.93
N GLU A 350 7.58 7.65 13.71
CA GLU A 350 8.06 6.45 13.03
C GLU A 350 9.57 6.40 12.98
N TYR A 351 10.13 5.25 13.32
CA TYR A 351 11.56 5.02 13.26
C TYR A 351 11.90 3.60 12.82
N VAL A 352 13.11 3.43 12.30
CA VAL A 352 13.72 2.14 12.00
C VAL A 352 15.04 1.97 12.77
N SER A 353 15.30 0.74 13.19
CA SER A 353 16.57 0.36 13.81
C SER A 353 17.65 0.18 12.72
N ILE A 354 18.80 0.81 12.85
CA ILE A 354 19.91 0.66 11.90
C ILE A 354 20.37 -0.79 11.79
N PRO A 355 20.54 -1.56 12.89
CA PRO A 355 20.88 -2.99 12.78
C PRO A 355 19.83 -3.81 12.01
N SER A 356 18.53 -3.52 12.16
CA SER A 356 17.48 -4.23 11.43
C SER A 356 17.44 -3.87 9.94
N LEU A 357 17.66 -2.61 9.59
CA LEU A 357 17.83 -2.18 8.21
C LEU A 357 18.93 -2.97 7.50
N MET A 358 20.08 -3.12 8.15
CA MET A 358 21.21 -3.89 7.60
C MET A 358 20.93 -5.38 7.54
N LEU A 359 20.13 -5.92 8.46
CA LEU A 359 19.70 -7.32 8.43
C LEU A 359 18.75 -7.58 7.27
N GLU A 360 17.75 -6.73 7.11
CA GLU A 360 16.77 -6.84 6.03
C GLU A 360 17.42 -6.70 4.65
N ALA A 361 18.26 -5.69 4.47
CA ALA A 361 18.98 -5.50 3.24
C ALA A 361 19.77 -6.75 2.82
N ARG A 362 20.34 -7.48 3.78
CA ARG A 362 21.01 -8.78 3.53
C ARG A 362 20.03 -9.92 3.23
N ILE A 363 18.83 -9.89 3.83
CA ILE A 363 17.77 -10.86 3.51
C ILE A 363 17.30 -10.67 2.07
N ILE A 364 17.03 -9.42 1.67
CA ILE A 364 16.61 -9.08 0.30
C ILE A 364 17.72 -9.43 -0.71
N GLU A 365 18.99 -9.13 -0.40
CA GLU A 365 20.11 -9.49 -1.26
C GLU A 365 20.23 -11.01 -1.44
N ASP A 366 20.12 -11.79 -0.35
CA ASP A 366 20.14 -13.25 -0.39
C ASP A 366 18.95 -13.83 -1.15
N PHE A 367 17.75 -13.28 -0.96
CA PHE A 367 16.56 -13.65 -1.72
C PHE A 367 16.77 -13.43 -3.23
N LEU A 368 17.29 -12.27 -3.61
CA LEU A 368 17.53 -11.93 -5.02
C LEU A 368 18.65 -12.78 -5.63
N GLU A 369 19.70 -13.14 -4.88
CA GLU A 369 20.75 -14.08 -5.34
C GLU A 369 20.15 -15.46 -5.67
N ASN A 370 19.14 -15.92 -4.96
CA ASN A 370 18.47 -17.19 -5.23
C ASN A 370 17.35 -17.07 -6.28
N LEU A 371 16.90 -15.85 -6.58
CA LEU A 371 15.92 -15.56 -7.61
C LEU A 371 16.58 -15.42 -9.00
N ILE A 372 17.80 -14.89 -9.07
CA ILE A 372 18.63 -14.74 -10.28
C ILE A 372 19.14 -16.11 -10.71
#